data_f6fc36b74b12062951c81e1b6df435a2
#
_entry.id   f6fc36b74b12062951c81e1b6df435a2
#
_cell.length_a   1.000
_cell.length_b   1.000
_cell.length_c   1.000
_cell.angle_alpha   90.00
_cell.angle_beta   90.00
_cell.angle_gamma   90.00
#
_symmetry.space_group_name_H-M   'P 1'
#
loop_
_entity.id
_entity.type
_entity.pdbx_description
1 polymer ?
#
loop_
_entity_poly.entity_id
_entity_poly.type
_entity_poly.pdbx_seq_one_letter_code
_entity_poly.pdbx_strand_id
1 'polypeptide(L)'
;GERTVILLEEIIERNIGKLFLSNDVVCAHPYRIMRNADLTIDEDEAEDLLVEIQKQLKKRQWGEVIRLEAEEKMDKRLLGILKEEFEIKDTDIYNIPGPLDLTMLMKVYGMEGFDEYKSPKYTPAPVPEFQNDKDIFQVIREGDVFLHHPYMSFDPVVDFVRQAAKDPGVLAIKQTLYRVSGHSPIIAALAQAAENGKQVSVLVELKARFDEENNIVWAKMLEKAGCHVIYGLVGLKTHSKITLVVRREET
;
A
#
# COMPACT_ATOMS: atom_id res chain seq x y z
N GLY A 1 3.49 -36.22 -5.80
CA GLY A 1 4.92 -36.12 -5.52
C GLY A 1 5.17 -35.09 -4.44
N GLU A 2 6.21 -35.29 -3.65
CA GLU A 2 6.62 -34.37 -2.61
C GLU A 2 6.99 -33.02 -3.22
N ARG A 3 6.47 -31.93 -2.69
CA ARG A 3 6.79 -30.58 -3.13
C ARG A 3 7.81 -29.98 -2.17
N THR A 4 8.94 -29.55 -2.68
CA THR A 4 10.04 -29.01 -1.90
C THR A 4 10.25 -27.55 -2.30
N VAL A 5 10.44 -26.68 -1.31
CA VAL A 5 10.80 -25.28 -1.50
C VAL A 5 12.22 -25.07 -1.01
N ILE A 6 13.03 -24.36 -1.79
CA ILE A 6 14.37 -23.91 -1.40
C ILE A 6 14.41 -22.39 -1.49
N LEU A 7 15.10 -21.75 -0.55
CA LEU A 7 15.27 -20.31 -0.56
C LEU A 7 16.33 -19.90 -1.59
N LEU A 8 16.14 -18.74 -2.21
CA LEU A 8 17.08 -18.25 -3.22
C LEU A 8 18.47 -17.97 -2.63
N GLU A 9 18.55 -17.43 -1.43
CA GLU A 9 19.78 -17.20 -0.72
C GLU A 9 20.59 -18.49 -0.51
N GLU A 10 19.94 -19.62 -0.24
CA GLU A 10 20.59 -20.94 -0.13
C GLU A 10 21.23 -21.39 -1.45
N ILE A 11 20.54 -21.08 -2.57
CA ILE A 11 21.07 -21.40 -3.90
C ILE A 11 22.26 -20.49 -4.21
N ILE A 12 22.18 -19.21 -3.88
CA ILE A 12 23.26 -18.24 -4.08
C ILE A 12 24.49 -18.64 -3.26
N GLU A 13 24.32 -18.91 -1.98
CA GLU A 13 25.40 -19.29 -1.07
C GLU A 13 26.15 -20.52 -1.60
N ARG A 14 25.44 -21.57 -2.00
CA ARG A 14 26.04 -22.80 -2.57
C ARG A 14 26.77 -22.60 -3.90
N ASN A 15 26.48 -21.53 -4.62
CA ASN A 15 27.05 -21.24 -5.93
C ASN A 15 27.89 -19.97 -5.95
N ILE A 16 28.12 -19.32 -4.82
CA ILE A 16 28.78 -18.02 -4.75
C ILE A 16 30.18 -18.02 -5.33
N GLY A 17 30.91 -19.14 -5.20
CA GLY A 17 32.25 -19.33 -5.83
C GLY A 17 32.26 -19.16 -7.35
N LYS A 18 31.11 -19.33 -8.02
CA LYS A 18 30.99 -19.10 -9.46
C LYS A 18 31.01 -17.61 -9.84
N LEU A 19 30.77 -16.73 -8.88
CA LEU A 19 30.86 -15.27 -9.07
C LEU A 19 32.28 -14.74 -8.86
N PHE A 20 33.15 -15.53 -8.19
CA PHE A 20 34.51 -15.14 -7.82
C PHE A 20 35.54 -16.12 -8.37
N LEU A 21 35.58 -16.20 -9.72
CA LEU A 21 36.35 -17.23 -10.47
C LEU A 21 37.85 -17.31 -10.16
N SER A 22 38.44 -16.25 -9.59
CA SER A 22 39.87 -16.15 -9.30
C SER A 22 40.17 -16.12 -7.81
N ASN A 23 39.20 -16.40 -6.96
CA ASN A 23 39.34 -16.33 -5.50
C ASN A 23 38.67 -17.54 -4.86
N ASP A 24 39.27 -18.02 -3.75
CA ASP A 24 38.63 -18.99 -2.90
C ASP A 24 37.67 -18.33 -1.94
N VAL A 25 36.38 -18.66 -2.05
CA VAL A 25 35.37 -18.20 -1.11
C VAL A 25 35.47 -18.98 0.19
N VAL A 26 35.82 -18.30 1.25
CA VAL A 26 36.02 -18.91 2.59
C VAL A 26 34.67 -19.13 3.29
N CYS A 27 33.78 -18.15 3.21
CA CYS A 27 32.42 -18.22 3.77
C CYS A 27 31.49 -17.24 3.05
N ALA A 28 30.22 -17.51 3.15
CA ALA A 28 29.13 -16.60 2.69
C ALA A 28 27.99 -16.72 3.70
N HIS A 29 27.40 -15.59 4.05
CA HIS A 29 26.32 -15.55 5.02
C HIS A 29 25.28 -14.51 4.59
N PRO A 30 23.99 -14.84 4.62
CA PRO A 30 22.94 -13.86 4.37
C PRO A 30 22.79 -12.89 5.55
N TYR A 31 22.44 -11.68 5.23
CA TYR A 31 22.03 -10.69 6.22
C TYR A 31 20.89 -9.84 5.67
N ARG A 32 20.17 -9.18 6.58
CA ARG A 32 19.11 -8.25 6.24
C ARG A 32 19.26 -6.99 7.06
N ILE A 33 19.06 -5.84 6.43
CA ILE A 33 19.06 -4.56 7.12
C ILE A 33 17.68 -3.92 7.06
N MET A 34 17.39 -3.13 8.08
CA MET A 34 16.24 -2.26 8.14
C MET A 34 16.75 -0.83 8.29
N ARG A 35 16.30 0.05 7.38
CA ARG A 35 16.68 1.46 7.40
C ARG A 35 15.57 2.30 8.00
N ASN A 36 15.95 3.41 8.62
CA ASN A 36 14.98 4.40 9.05
C ASN A 36 14.21 4.92 7.84
N ALA A 37 12.88 4.74 7.87
CA ALA A 37 11.97 5.14 6.81
C ALA A 37 11.07 6.32 7.22
N ASP A 38 11.30 6.92 8.37
CA ASP A 38 10.52 8.08 8.79
C ASP A 38 10.85 9.29 7.91
N LEU A 39 9.78 9.93 7.45
CA LEU A 39 9.89 11.16 6.66
C LEU A 39 9.94 12.34 7.64
N THR A 40 11.07 13.06 7.62
CA THR A 40 11.19 14.36 8.28
C THR A 40 10.93 15.44 7.23
N ILE A 41 9.72 15.96 7.21
CA ILE A 41 9.32 17.02 6.28
C ILE A 41 8.87 18.20 7.12
N ASP A 42 9.50 19.35 6.87
CA ASP A 42 8.97 20.62 7.35
C ASP A 42 7.86 21.05 6.38
N GLU A 43 6.63 20.90 6.81
CA GLU A 43 5.45 21.20 5.98
C GLU A 43 5.23 22.70 5.83
N ASP A 44 5.68 23.48 6.79
CA ASP A 44 5.50 24.94 6.80
C ASP A 44 6.48 25.63 5.82
N GLU A 45 7.64 25.01 5.54
CA GLU A 45 8.63 25.51 4.62
C GLU A 45 8.51 24.92 3.20
N ALA A 46 7.68 23.89 3.00
CA ALA A 46 7.52 23.22 1.72
C ALA A 46 6.59 24.01 0.79
N GLU A 47 7.13 24.62 -0.26
CA GLU A 47 6.37 25.28 -1.34
C GLU A 47 5.47 24.28 -2.09
N ASP A 48 5.93 23.03 -2.24
CA ASP A 48 5.19 21.91 -2.85
C ASP A 48 5.43 20.64 -2.05
N LEU A 49 4.44 20.29 -1.22
CA LEU A 49 4.47 19.11 -0.34
C LEU A 49 4.66 17.82 -1.13
N LEU A 50 4.06 17.68 -2.31
CA LEU A 50 4.18 16.49 -3.15
C LEU A 50 5.62 16.29 -3.64
N VAL A 51 6.26 17.37 -4.11
CA VAL A 51 7.65 17.33 -4.56
C VAL A 51 8.58 17.00 -3.40
N GLU A 52 8.35 17.58 -2.22
CA GLU A 52 9.19 17.33 -1.06
C GLU A 52 9.06 15.87 -0.58
N ILE A 53 7.85 15.32 -0.51
CA ILE A 53 7.63 13.90 -0.21
C ILE A 53 8.36 13.02 -1.22
N GLN A 54 8.30 13.32 -2.52
CA GLN A 54 9.02 12.55 -3.54
C GLN A 54 10.54 12.56 -3.33
N LYS A 55 11.13 13.70 -2.95
CA LYS A 55 12.55 13.80 -2.61
C LYS A 55 12.90 12.94 -1.40
N GLN A 56 12.09 13.01 -0.34
CA GLN A 56 12.31 12.24 0.88
C GLN A 56 12.15 10.73 0.65
N LEU A 57 11.19 10.30 -0.17
CA LEU A 57 11.05 8.90 -0.56
C LEU A 57 12.29 8.36 -1.27
N LYS A 58 12.91 9.15 -2.15
CA LYS A 58 14.18 8.77 -2.78
C LYS A 58 15.33 8.66 -1.77
N LYS A 59 15.34 9.47 -0.73
CA LYS A 59 16.37 9.42 0.33
C LYS A 59 16.18 8.23 1.28
N ARG A 60 15.00 7.64 1.39
CA ARG A 60 14.73 6.47 2.26
C ARG A 60 15.68 5.31 2.02
N GLN A 61 16.05 5.04 0.78
CA GLN A 61 16.99 3.96 0.45
C GLN A 61 18.40 4.18 1.03
N TRP A 62 18.72 5.41 1.45
CA TRP A 62 19.98 5.81 2.06
C TRP A 62 19.83 6.19 3.54
N GLY A 63 18.66 5.95 4.13
CA GLY A 63 18.42 6.21 5.54
C GLY A 63 19.36 5.40 6.43
N GLU A 64 19.60 5.90 7.65
CA GLU A 64 20.40 5.21 8.67
C GLU A 64 19.90 3.78 8.88
N VAL A 65 20.83 2.84 9.00
CA VAL A 65 20.48 1.46 9.35
C VAL A 65 20.15 1.42 10.84
N ILE A 66 18.94 0.98 11.16
CA ILE A 66 18.44 0.90 12.55
C ILE A 66 18.34 -0.53 13.06
N ARG A 67 18.55 -1.53 12.19
CA ARG A 67 18.52 -2.94 12.55
C ARG A 67 19.30 -3.76 11.54
N LEU A 68 20.14 -4.66 12.03
CA LEU A 68 20.82 -5.72 11.28
C LEU A 68 20.34 -7.08 11.79
N GLU A 69 19.81 -7.89 10.90
CA GLU A 69 19.52 -9.30 11.13
C GLU A 69 20.61 -10.11 10.43
N ALA A 70 21.33 -10.90 11.17
CA ALA A 70 22.41 -11.75 10.68
C ALA A 70 22.08 -13.22 10.92
N GLU A 71 22.52 -14.09 10.04
CA GLU A 71 22.48 -15.53 10.30
C GLU A 71 23.22 -15.85 11.61
N GLU A 72 22.68 -16.75 12.43
CA GLU A 72 23.20 -17.09 13.76
C GLU A 72 24.69 -17.49 13.73
N LYS A 73 25.10 -18.13 12.65
CA LYS A 73 26.50 -18.64 12.49
C LYS A 73 27.39 -17.72 11.65
N MET A 74 26.99 -16.49 11.43
CA MET A 74 27.77 -15.54 10.65
C MET A 74 29.20 -15.38 11.22
N ASP A 75 30.17 -15.36 10.32
CA ASP A 75 31.57 -15.11 10.70
C ASP A 75 31.71 -13.76 11.41
N LYS A 76 32.42 -13.77 12.56
CA LYS A 76 32.55 -12.57 13.41
C LYS A 76 33.28 -11.41 12.74
N ARG A 77 34.17 -11.69 11.79
CA ARG A 77 34.87 -10.63 11.04
C ARG A 77 33.93 -9.97 10.04
N LEU A 78 33.10 -10.76 9.36
CA LEU A 78 32.07 -10.22 8.46
C LEU A 78 31.06 -9.40 9.25
N LEU A 79 30.63 -9.87 10.41
CA LEU A 79 29.73 -9.11 11.28
C LEU A 79 30.37 -7.79 11.74
N GLY A 80 31.68 -7.80 12.07
CA GLY A 80 32.42 -6.58 12.41
C GLY A 80 32.47 -5.59 11.27
N ILE A 81 32.71 -6.02 10.04
CA ILE A 81 32.69 -5.16 8.85
C ILE A 81 31.32 -4.55 8.64
N LEU A 82 30.24 -5.34 8.73
CA LEU A 82 28.87 -4.83 8.59
C LEU A 82 28.52 -3.82 9.67
N LYS A 83 28.99 -4.05 10.92
CA LYS A 83 28.78 -3.14 12.04
C LYS A 83 29.45 -1.79 11.81
N GLU A 84 30.70 -1.79 11.32
CA GLU A 84 31.44 -0.58 10.99
C GLU A 84 30.82 0.16 9.79
N GLU A 85 30.53 -0.57 8.72
CA GLU A 85 29.97 0.01 7.47
C GLU A 85 28.60 0.64 7.69
N PHE A 86 27.76 0.04 8.53
CA PHE A 86 26.43 0.55 8.82
C PHE A 86 26.35 1.44 10.07
N GLU A 87 27.47 1.67 10.77
CA GLU A 87 27.56 2.51 11.97
C GLU A 87 26.58 2.12 13.07
N ILE A 88 26.30 0.81 13.22
CA ILE A 88 25.31 0.27 14.15
C ILE A 88 25.93 -0.23 15.46
N LYS A 89 25.11 -0.27 16.51
CA LYS A 89 25.49 -0.78 17.82
C LYS A 89 25.15 -2.25 17.99
N ASP A 90 25.74 -2.91 18.98
CA ASP A 90 25.44 -4.32 19.28
C ASP A 90 23.96 -4.53 19.64
N THR A 91 23.31 -3.51 20.19
CA THR A 91 21.88 -3.50 20.50
C THR A 91 20.98 -3.60 19.27
N ASP A 92 21.50 -3.25 18.10
CA ASP A 92 20.76 -3.19 16.84
C ASP A 92 20.97 -4.44 15.98
N ILE A 93 21.78 -5.40 16.50
CA ILE A 93 22.14 -6.64 15.82
C ILE A 93 21.33 -7.80 16.39
N TYR A 94 20.67 -8.55 15.51
CA TYR A 94 19.86 -9.71 15.85
C TYR A 94 20.38 -10.94 15.14
N ASN A 95 20.80 -11.96 15.90
CA ASN A 95 21.19 -13.26 15.35
C ASN A 95 19.94 -14.12 15.17
N ILE A 96 19.69 -14.55 13.94
CA ILE A 96 18.48 -15.27 13.56
C ILE A 96 18.82 -16.74 13.25
N PRO A 97 18.26 -17.70 13.98
CA PRO A 97 18.51 -19.13 13.76
C PRO A 97 17.58 -19.69 12.68
N GLY A 98 17.52 -19.07 11.51
CA GLY A 98 16.65 -19.50 10.42
C GLY A 98 16.55 -18.47 9.31
N PRO A 99 15.54 -18.56 8.46
CA PRO A 99 15.35 -17.61 7.37
C PRO A 99 15.21 -16.18 7.89
N LEU A 100 15.95 -15.24 7.29
CA LEU A 100 15.97 -13.84 7.73
C LEU A 100 14.72 -13.08 7.33
N ASP A 101 14.17 -13.38 6.15
CA ASP A 101 12.97 -12.71 5.64
C ASP A 101 11.78 -13.67 5.57
N LEU A 102 10.94 -13.63 6.60
CA LEU A 102 9.72 -14.44 6.66
C LEU A 102 8.60 -13.97 5.71
N THR A 103 8.75 -12.84 5.02
CA THR A 103 7.76 -12.38 4.04
C THR A 103 7.65 -13.35 2.85
N MET A 104 8.68 -14.17 2.61
CA MET A 104 8.64 -15.24 1.62
C MET A 104 7.50 -16.25 1.86
N LEU A 105 7.05 -16.41 3.11
CA LEU A 105 5.93 -17.29 3.46
C LEU A 105 4.62 -16.88 2.78
N MET A 106 4.45 -15.60 2.45
CA MET A 106 3.29 -15.15 1.66
C MET A 106 3.28 -15.76 0.25
N LYS A 107 4.47 -15.92 -0.36
CA LYS A 107 4.60 -16.59 -1.65
C LYS A 107 4.32 -18.09 -1.55
N VAL A 108 4.82 -18.73 -0.48
CA VAL A 108 4.54 -20.15 -0.19
C VAL A 108 3.04 -20.36 0.03
N TYR A 109 2.40 -19.47 0.81
CA TYR A 109 0.96 -19.50 1.02
C TYR A 109 0.16 -19.33 -0.29
N GLY A 110 0.66 -18.49 -1.22
CA GLY A 110 0.05 -18.26 -2.53
C GLY A 110 0.23 -19.39 -3.55
N MET A 111 1.05 -20.41 -3.26
CA MET A 111 1.29 -21.49 -4.22
C MET A 111 0.02 -22.29 -4.52
N GLU A 112 -0.15 -22.66 -5.78
CA GLU A 112 -1.25 -23.49 -6.24
C GLU A 112 -1.13 -24.95 -5.76
N GLY A 113 -2.27 -25.61 -5.55
CA GLY A 113 -2.34 -27.02 -5.17
C GLY A 113 -2.08 -27.27 -3.67
N PHE A 114 -2.25 -26.26 -2.83
CA PHE A 114 -2.24 -26.34 -1.37
C PHE A 114 -3.54 -25.80 -0.74
N ASP A 115 -4.61 -25.75 -1.52
CA ASP A 115 -5.86 -25.13 -1.07
C ASP A 115 -6.51 -25.87 0.09
N GLU A 116 -6.27 -27.19 0.19
CA GLU A 116 -6.74 -28.04 1.31
C GLU A 116 -6.12 -27.64 2.66
N TYR A 117 -4.94 -26.98 2.65
CA TYR A 117 -4.25 -26.48 3.86
C TYR A 117 -4.57 -25.03 4.18
N LYS A 118 -5.42 -24.37 3.39
CA LYS A 118 -5.81 -22.98 3.59
C LYS A 118 -7.20 -22.90 4.20
N SER A 119 -7.41 -21.90 5.04
CA SER A 119 -8.77 -21.59 5.50
C SER A 119 -9.67 -21.24 4.31
N PRO A 120 -10.96 -21.64 4.34
CA PRO A 120 -11.91 -21.26 3.31
C PRO A 120 -11.93 -19.73 3.12
N LYS A 121 -11.99 -19.29 1.85
CA LYS A 121 -12.16 -17.87 1.58
C LYS A 121 -13.51 -17.41 2.12
N TYR A 122 -13.47 -16.37 2.92
CA TYR A 122 -14.69 -15.71 3.35
C TYR A 122 -15.30 -14.93 2.18
N THR A 123 -16.59 -15.15 1.93
CA THR A 123 -17.36 -14.38 0.95
C THR A 123 -18.29 -13.44 1.70
N PRO A 124 -18.13 -12.10 1.58
CA PRO A 124 -19.03 -11.15 2.22
C PRO A 124 -20.48 -11.36 1.78
N ALA A 125 -21.41 -11.23 2.71
CA ALA A 125 -22.81 -11.32 2.40
C ALA A 125 -23.27 -10.14 1.52
N PRO A 126 -24.18 -10.36 0.55
CA PRO A 126 -24.78 -9.27 -0.19
C PRO A 126 -25.61 -8.37 0.73
N VAL A 127 -25.76 -7.11 0.34
CA VAL A 127 -26.55 -6.14 1.10
C VAL A 127 -27.99 -6.17 0.59
N PRO A 128 -28.98 -6.55 1.43
CA PRO A 128 -30.36 -6.79 0.97
C PRO A 128 -31.01 -5.59 0.31
N GLU A 129 -30.71 -4.37 0.79
CA GLU A 129 -31.29 -3.12 0.30
C GLU A 129 -30.89 -2.82 -1.15
N PHE A 130 -29.72 -3.29 -1.59
CA PHE A 130 -29.16 -3.05 -2.93
C PHE A 130 -29.31 -4.25 -3.89
N GLN A 131 -30.13 -5.25 -3.53
CA GLN A 131 -30.42 -6.36 -4.43
C GLN A 131 -31.43 -5.97 -5.53
N ASN A 132 -31.46 -6.76 -6.60
CA ASN A 132 -32.37 -6.61 -7.76
C ASN A 132 -32.16 -5.34 -8.58
N ASP A 133 -30.91 -4.94 -8.82
CA ASP A 133 -30.53 -3.78 -9.66
C ASP A 133 -31.24 -2.46 -9.29
N LYS A 134 -31.57 -2.29 -8.03
CA LYS A 134 -32.15 -1.05 -7.54
C LYS A 134 -31.20 0.12 -7.73
N ASP A 135 -31.75 1.26 -8.16
CA ASP A 135 -31.01 2.51 -8.18
C ASP A 135 -30.56 2.90 -6.77
N ILE A 136 -29.25 3.12 -6.59
CA ILE A 136 -28.68 3.38 -5.27
C ILE A 136 -29.18 4.68 -4.65
N PHE A 137 -29.46 5.70 -5.48
CA PHE A 137 -30.00 6.98 -5.02
C PHE A 137 -31.45 6.85 -4.57
N GLN A 138 -32.21 5.93 -5.19
CA GLN A 138 -33.56 5.63 -4.73
C GLN A 138 -33.54 4.95 -3.36
N VAL A 139 -32.67 3.96 -3.17
CA VAL A 139 -32.52 3.26 -1.88
C VAL A 139 -32.13 4.26 -0.77
N ILE A 140 -31.16 5.14 -1.03
CA ILE A 140 -30.71 6.15 -0.07
C ILE A 140 -31.85 7.14 0.29
N ARG A 141 -32.74 7.45 -0.65
CA ARG A 141 -33.93 8.27 -0.37
C ARG A 141 -34.96 7.60 0.54
N GLU A 142 -35.03 6.27 0.49
CA GLU A 142 -35.95 5.48 1.34
C GLU A 142 -35.47 5.43 2.79
N GLY A 143 -34.16 5.61 3.05
CA GLY A 143 -33.57 5.65 4.38
C GLY A 143 -32.07 5.42 4.42
N ASP A 144 -31.52 5.52 5.61
CA ASP A 144 -30.10 5.23 5.84
C ASP A 144 -29.83 3.73 5.70
N VAL A 145 -28.69 3.39 5.10
CA VAL A 145 -28.24 2.00 4.98
C VAL A 145 -26.95 1.80 5.77
N PHE A 146 -26.98 0.84 6.68
CA PHE A 146 -25.80 0.47 7.47
C PHE A 146 -25.07 -0.73 6.84
N LEU A 147 -23.77 -0.61 6.61
CA LEU A 147 -22.92 -1.67 6.07
C LEU A 147 -21.90 -2.12 7.12
N HIS A 148 -21.89 -3.41 7.44
CA HIS A 148 -20.97 -4.00 8.40
C HIS A 148 -19.81 -4.72 7.69
N HIS A 149 -18.78 -4.00 7.33
CA HIS A 149 -17.58 -4.57 6.72
C HIS A 149 -16.67 -5.27 7.75
N PRO A 150 -15.98 -6.36 7.38
CA PRO A 150 -15.93 -7.03 6.08
C PRO A 150 -17.01 -8.08 5.85
N TYR A 151 -18.01 -8.20 6.75
CA TYR A 151 -19.03 -9.25 6.70
C TYR A 151 -20.09 -9.01 5.63
N MET A 152 -20.37 -7.76 5.32
CA MET A 152 -21.19 -7.35 4.19
C MET A 152 -20.30 -6.85 3.04
N SER A 153 -20.78 -7.02 1.79
CA SER A 153 -20.04 -6.60 0.59
C SER A 153 -19.74 -5.10 0.59
N PHE A 154 -18.57 -4.74 0.09
CA PHE A 154 -18.17 -3.35 -0.18
C PHE A 154 -18.67 -2.84 -1.53
N ASP A 155 -19.21 -3.71 -2.39
CA ASP A 155 -19.67 -3.36 -3.73
C ASP A 155 -20.64 -2.18 -3.76
N PRO A 156 -21.62 -2.05 -2.83
CA PRO A 156 -22.50 -0.88 -2.83
C PRO A 156 -21.78 0.45 -2.65
N VAL A 157 -20.65 0.49 -1.91
CA VAL A 157 -19.86 1.72 -1.78
C VAL A 157 -19.17 2.07 -3.11
N VAL A 158 -18.67 1.06 -3.81
CA VAL A 158 -18.08 1.23 -5.15
C VAL A 158 -19.13 1.68 -6.15
N ASP A 159 -20.30 1.05 -6.12
CA ASP A 159 -21.40 1.34 -7.03
C ASP A 159 -22.00 2.72 -6.79
N PHE A 160 -22.03 3.19 -5.54
CA PHE A 160 -22.41 4.56 -5.22
C PHE A 160 -21.55 5.59 -5.98
N VAL A 161 -20.23 5.41 -5.97
CA VAL A 161 -19.33 6.33 -6.70
C VAL A 161 -19.44 6.14 -8.21
N ARG A 162 -19.58 4.89 -8.68
CA ARG A 162 -19.74 4.57 -10.11
C ARG A 162 -21.04 5.13 -10.69
N GLN A 163 -22.15 5.00 -9.98
CA GLN A 163 -23.42 5.56 -10.41
C GLN A 163 -23.36 7.08 -10.37
N ALA A 164 -22.80 7.67 -9.30
CA ALA A 164 -22.59 9.11 -9.20
C ALA A 164 -21.76 9.68 -10.38
N ALA A 165 -20.74 8.93 -10.83
CA ALA A 165 -19.93 9.34 -11.97
C ALA A 165 -20.70 9.44 -13.29
N LYS A 166 -21.75 8.64 -13.46
CA LYS A 166 -22.53 8.53 -14.69
C LYS A 166 -23.85 9.31 -14.65
N ASP A 167 -24.43 9.51 -13.48
CA ASP A 167 -25.74 10.15 -13.32
C ASP A 167 -25.68 11.63 -13.72
N PRO A 168 -26.47 12.08 -14.71
CA PRO A 168 -26.46 13.46 -15.17
C PRO A 168 -26.96 14.46 -14.10
N GLY A 169 -27.74 14.01 -13.11
CA GLY A 169 -28.19 14.82 -11.98
C GLY A 169 -27.09 15.14 -10.98
N VAL A 170 -25.99 14.34 -10.94
CA VAL A 170 -24.87 14.57 -10.04
C VAL A 170 -24.02 15.73 -10.52
N LEU A 171 -23.84 16.72 -9.65
CA LEU A 171 -23.11 17.96 -9.90
C LEU A 171 -21.66 17.88 -9.38
N ALA A 172 -21.48 17.28 -8.20
CA ALA A 172 -20.18 17.22 -7.55
C ALA A 172 -19.99 15.94 -6.74
N ILE A 173 -18.72 15.52 -6.62
CA ILE A 173 -18.27 14.44 -5.72
C ILE A 173 -17.10 14.98 -4.90
N LYS A 174 -17.15 14.80 -3.57
CA LYS A 174 -16.01 15.09 -2.67
C LYS A 174 -15.61 13.82 -1.94
N GLN A 175 -14.34 13.47 -2.01
CA GLN A 175 -13.81 12.19 -1.52
C GLN A 175 -12.55 12.39 -0.71
N THR A 176 -12.45 11.73 0.44
CA THR A 176 -11.15 11.56 1.14
C THR A 176 -10.53 10.23 0.76
N LEU A 177 -9.21 10.22 0.52
CA LEU A 177 -8.42 9.03 0.23
C LEU A 177 -7.26 8.91 1.22
N TYR A 178 -7.15 7.76 1.87
CA TYR A 178 -6.06 7.47 2.82
C TYR A 178 -5.11 6.40 2.27
N ARG A 179 -5.59 5.19 2.06
CA ARG A 179 -4.88 4.10 1.40
C ARG A 179 -5.74 3.58 0.26
N VAL A 180 -5.13 3.44 -0.90
CA VAL A 180 -5.83 3.00 -2.10
C VAL A 180 -5.07 1.83 -2.70
N SER A 181 -5.75 0.70 -2.88
CA SER A 181 -5.18 -0.47 -3.55
C SER A 181 -4.91 -0.20 -5.03
N GLY A 182 -3.94 -0.93 -5.60
CA GLY A 182 -3.36 -0.67 -6.93
C GLY A 182 -4.32 -0.48 -8.10
N HIS A 183 -5.51 -1.06 -8.11
CA HIS A 183 -6.52 -0.89 -9.15
C HIS A 183 -7.88 -0.57 -8.53
N SER A 184 -7.92 0.50 -7.74
CA SER A 184 -9.14 0.89 -7.05
C SER A 184 -10.23 1.30 -8.04
N PRO A 185 -11.40 0.64 -8.01
CA PRO A 185 -12.55 1.03 -8.82
C PRO A 185 -13.10 2.42 -8.43
N ILE A 186 -12.85 2.88 -7.20
CA ILE A 186 -13.23 4.22 -6.74
C ILE A 186 -12.40 5.27 -7.46
N ILE A 187 -11.08 5.09 -7.58
CA ILE A 187 -10.22 6.02 -8.33
C ILE A 187 -10.66 6.14 -9.78
N ALA A 188 -10.93 5.01 -10.43
CA ALA A 188 -11.44 5.00 -11.81
C ALA A 188 -12.77 5.73 -11.95
N ALA A 189 -13.68 5.55 -10.99
CA ALA A 189 -14.97 6.22 -11.00
C ALA A 189 -14.85 7.73 -10.76
N LEU A 190 -13.95 8.19 -9.88
CA LEU A 190 -13.70 9.61 -9.66
C LEU A 190 -13.10 10.28 -10.90
N ALA A 191 -12.14 9.62 -11.57
CA ALA A 191 -11.58 10.11 -12.83
C ALA A 191 -12.68 10.21 -13.91
N GLN A 192 -13.49 9.17 -14.08
CA GLN A 192 -14.63 9.18 -15.01
C GLN A 192 -15.63 10.29 -14.69
N ALA A 193 -15.90 10.57 -13.42
CA ALA A 193 -16.80 11.65 -13.02
C ALA A 193 -16.27 13.01 -13.49
N ALA A 194 -14.98 13.28 -13.32
CA ALA A 194 -14.36 14.52 -13.79
C ALA A 194 -14.38 14.63 -15.32
N GLU A 195 -14.03 13.54 -16.03
CA GLU A 195 -14.13 13.46 -17.49
C GLU A 195 -15.57 13.69 -18.00
N ASN A 196 -16.58 13.29 -17.24
CA ASN A 196 -17.99 13.55 -17.52
C ASN A 196 -18.44 14.98 -17.12
N GLY A 197 -17.49 15.86 -16.79
CA GLY A 197 -17.74 17.28 -16.49
C GLY A 197 -18.28 17.56 -15.08
N LYS A 198 -18.21 16.60 -14.16
CA LYS A 198 -18.63 16.80 -12.77
C LYS A 198 -17.52 17.47 -11.97
N GLN A 199 -17.89 18.23 -10.95
CA GLN A 199 -16.94 18.84 -10.03
C GLN A 199 -16.43 17.78 -9.02
N VAL A 200 -15.20 17.31 -9.19
CA VAL A 200 -14.62 16.29 -8.33
C VAL A 200 -13.49 16.90 -7.49
N SER A 201 -13.66 16.87 -6.17
CA SER A 201 -12.63 17.32 -5.21
C SER A 201 -12.16 16.13 -4.38
N VAL A 202 -10.85 15.88 -4.34
CA VAL A 202 -10.29 14.74 -3.64
C VAL A 202 -9.22 15.21 -2.66
N LEU A 203 -9.40 14.87 -1.40
CA LEU A 203 -8.40 15.11 -0.36
C LEU A 203 -7.58 13.83 -0.17
N VAL A 204 -6.31 13.85 -0.56
CA VAL A 204 -5.40 12.70 -0.51
C VAL A 204 -4.44 12.85 0.67
N GLU A 205 -4.39 11.83 1.56
CA GLU A 205 -3.37 11.75 2.58
C GLU A 205 -2.06 11.22 1.97
N LEU A 206 -1.11 12.10 1.69
CA LEU A 206 0.18 11.73 1.12
C LEU A 206 1.08 10.98 2.11
N LYS A 207 0.94 11.24 3.41
CA LYS A 207 1.73 10.60 4.48
C LYS A 207 1.07 9.30 5.00
N ALA A 208 0.29 8.61 4.18
CA ALA A 208 -0.21 7.29 4.53
C ALA A 208 0.97 6.31 4.57
N ARG A 209 1.45 5.98 5.77
CA ARG A 209 2.68 5.22 6.01
C ARG A 209 2.73 3.95 5.17
N PHE A 210 3.81 3.77 4.41
CA PHE A 210 4.10 2.69 3.44
C PHE A 210 3.29 2.73 2.12
N ASP A 211 2.39 3.69 1.95
CA ASP A 211 1.59 3.84 0.73
C ASP A 211 1.82 5.20 0.02
N GLU A 212 2.83 5.96 0.46
CA GLU A 212 3.09 7.30 -0.04
C GLU A 212 3.32 7.32 -1.56
N GLU A 213 4.11 6.37 -2.09
CA GLU A 213 4.39 6.27 -3.53
C GLU A 213 3.12 6.00 -4.33
N ASN A 214 2.29 5.06 -3.88
CA ASN A 214 1.02 4.74 -4.51
C ASN A 214 0.08 5.96 -4.49
N ASN A 215 -0.04 6.62 -3.35
CA ASN A 215 -0.92 7.78 -3.21
C ASN A 215 -0.49 8.94 -4.13
N ILE A 216 0.81 9.14 -4.34
CA ILE A 216 1.33 10.11 -5.30
C ILE A 216 0.91 9.74 -6.74
N VAL A 217 1.02 8.47 -7.12
CA VAL A 217 0.63 8.00 -8.46
C VAL A 217 -0.86 8.27 -8.70
N TRP A 218 -1.72 7.92 -7.73
CA TRP A 218 -3.16 8.13 -7.85
C TRP A 218 -3.55 9.60 -7.85
N ALA A 219 -2.91 10.40 -7.01
CA ALA A 219 -3.13 11.83 -6.98
C ALA A 219 -2.87 12.47 -8.37
N LYS A 220 -1.72 12.17 -8.98
CA LYS A 220 -1.38 12.64 -10.32
C LYS A 220 -2.34 12.14 -11.41
N MET A 221 -2.82 10.90 -11.29
CA MET A 221 -3.80 10.36 -12.22
C MET A 221 -5.13 11.12 -12.13
N LEU A 222 -5.59 11.41 -10.92
CA LEU A 222 -6.81 12.18 -10.67
C LEU A 222 -6.69 13.62 -11.16
N GLU A 223 -5.57 14.29 -10.93
CA GLU A 223 -5.31 15.64 -11.49
C GLU A 223 -5.37 15.65 -13.01
N LYS A 224 -4.72 14.65 -13.64
CA LYS A 224 -4.73 14.53 -15.11
C LYS A 224 -6.14 14.29 -15.66
N ALA A 225 -7.02 13.64 -14.90
CA ALA A 225 -8.43 13.46 -15.27
C ALA A 225 -9.30 14.70 -15.03
N GLY A 226 -8.74 15.78 -14.44
CA GLY A 226 -9.44 17.03 -14.16
C GLY A 226 -10.06 17.11 -12.76
N CYS A 227 -9.69 16.21 -11.85
CA CYS A 227 -10.08 16.33 -10.45
C CYS A 227 -9.30 17.45 -9.75
N HIS A 228 -9.93 18.17 -8.84
CA HIS A 228 -9.26 19.07 -7.91
C HIS A 228 -8.70 18.24 -6.74
N VAL A 229 -7.38 18.07 -6.71
CA VAL A 229 -6.71 17.27 -5.68
C VAL A 229 -6.08 18.19 -4.62
N ILE A 230 -6.37 17.86 -3.35
CA ILE A 230 -5.83 18.56 -2.18
C ILE A 230 -4.91 17.58 -1.45
N TYR A 231 -3.68 17.99 -1.18
CA TYR A 231 -2.63 17.17 -0.59
C TYR A 231 -2.54 17.38 0.93
N GLY A 232 -3.49 16.79 1.67
CA GLY A 232 -3.54 16.91 3.10
C GLY A 232 -3.81 18.33 3.61
N LEU A 233 -3.65 18.51 4.92
CA LEU A 233 -3.69 19.81 5.60
C LEU A 233 -2.46 19.88 6.51
N VAL A 234 -1.75 21.01 6.49
CA VAL A 234 -0.56 21.24 7.30
C VAL A 234 -0.85 20.95 8.79
N GLY A 235 0.02 20.19 9.44
CA GLY A 235 -0.11 19.83 10.85
C GLY A 235 -1.25 18.87 11.19
N LEU A 236 -2.07 18.43 10.21
CA LEU A 236 -3.17 17.51 10.41
C LEU A 236 -2.99 16.23 9.58
N LYS A 237 -3.65 15.16 10.03
CA LYS A 237 -3.70 13.89 9.31
C LYS A 237 -5.13 13.60 8.87
N THR A 238 -5.33 13.38 7.58
CA THR A 238 -6.63 12.99 7.03
C THR A 238 -6.87 11.52 7.28
N HIS A 239 -7.67 11.18 8.29
CA HIS A 239 -8.00 9.79 8.62
C HIS A 239 -9.48 9.44 8.41
N SER A 240 -10.36 10.40 8.23
CA SER A 240 -11.76 10.17 7.88
C SER A 240 -11.90 9.55 6.48
N LYS A 241 -12.89 8.68 6.29
CA LYS A 241 -13.24 8.06 5.00
C LYS A 241 -14.64 8.55 4.66
N ILE A 242 -14.70 9.62 3.86
CA ILE A 242 -15.93 10.32 3.54
C ILE A 242 -16.08 10.40 2.02
N THR A 243 -17.26 10.07 1.54
CA THR A 243 -17.71 10.34 0.16
C THR A 243 -18.97 11.18 0.24
N LEU A 244 -18.95 12.36 -0.35
CA LEU A 244 -20.11 13.23 -0.48
C LEU A 244 -20.46 13.39 -1.95
N VAL A 245 -21.70 13.06 -2.30
CA VAL A 245 -22.25 13.28 -3.64
C VAL A 245 -23.30 14.38 -3.56
N VAL A 246 -23.17 15.39 -4.42
CA VAL A 246 -24.16 16.46 -4.58
C VAL A 246 -24.92 16.19 -5.85
N ARG A 247 -26.21 15.92 -5.71
CA ARG A 247 -27.13 15.58 -6.81
C ARG A 247 -28.29 16.54 -6.85
N ARG A 248 -28.67 16.98 -8.06
CA ARG A 248 -29.90 17.72 -8.26
C ARG A 248 -31.08 16.75 -8.23
N GLU A 249 -32.05 17.02 -7.38
CA GLU A 249 -33.31 16.30 -7.35
C GLU A 249 -34.37 17.15 -8.03
N GLU A 250 -35.25 16.51 -8.80
CA GLU A 250 -36.48 17.15 -9.26
C GLU A 250 -37.49 17.16 -8.10
N THR A 251 -37.99 18.32 -7.73
CA THR A 251 -39.00 18.51 -6.68
C THR A 251 -40.38 18.19 -7.21
#